data_85ac28a27836970c87507cf2fa58394c
#
_entry.id   85ac28a27836970c87507cf2fa58394c
#
_cell.length_a   1.000
_cell.length_b   1.000
_cell.length_c   1.000
_cell.angle_alpha   90.00
_cell.angle_beta   90.00
_cell.angle_gamma   90.00
#
_symmetry.space_group_name_H-M   'P 1'
#
loop_
_entity.id
_entity.type
_entity.pdbx_description
1 polymer ?
#
loop_
_entity_poly.entity_id
_entity_poly.type
_entity_poly.pdbx_seq_one_letter_code
_entity_poly.pdbx_strand_id
1 'polypeptide(L)'
;MKNLISATDLIKKLENNEDMVLIDCRFNLLDREYGARAYKEGHIKGAYILDVDKDLSAPITEHGGFNPLADPKELAAKLEKMGIDNNTYIVTYDEGDLNGPSKLIYQLMYMGIKNVDVLDGGIPAFLHAGGKLESEIPEANHTDKKITLDLDEDMIVDMEYVKARLYDPNTIIIDSRSNERYQGIVEPAYCKAGHIPSAKNYFFNDILNDNFENGSYKDSEFLKEHFKDLISTDKEIILSCGSGIAACVNSLALRQFDVPHKIYPGSFSDWITYEGNEIKTGNE
;
A
#
# COMPACT_ATOMS: atom_id res chain seq x y z
N MET A 1 -16.69 -2.33 3.95
CA MET A 1 -15.77 -2.19 2.79
C MET A 1 -14.91 -3.45 2.68
N LYS A 2 -14.44 -3.80 1.49
CA LYS A 2 -13.56 -4.96 1.29
C LYS A 2 -12.17 -4.68 1.87
N ASN A 3 -11.56 -5.70 2.47
CA ASN A 3 -10.23 -5.60 3.09
C ASN A 3 -10.09 -4.50 4.15
N LEU A 4 -11.19 -4.14 4.83
CA LEU A 4 -11.21 -3.24 5.98
C LEU A 4 -11.92 -3.91 7.14
N ILE A 5 -11.31 -3.83 8.33
CA ILE A 5 -11.93 -4.24 9.60
C ILE A 5 -12.06 -3.03 10.51
N SER A 6 -13.24 -2.84 11.14
CA SER A 6 -13.42 -1.76 12.10
C SER A 6 -12.63 -2.02 13.39
N ALA A 7 -12.23 -0.96 14.09
CA ALA A 7 -11.56 -1.06 15.38
C ALA A 7 -12.41 -1.84 16.40
N THR A 8 -13.72 -1.61 16.41
CA THR A 8 -14.65 -2.35 17.31
C THR A 8 -14.71 -3.84 17.01
N ASP A 9 -14.69 -4.24 15.73
CA ASP A 9 -14.72 -5.66 15.38
C ASP A 9 -13.37 -6.33 15.62
N LEU A 10 -12.26 -5.62 15.40
CA LEU A 10 -10.94 -6.13 15.76
C LEU A 10 -10.84 -6.37 17.28
N ILE A 11 -11.29 -5.41 18.12
CA ILE A 11 -11.30 -5.57 19.58
C ILE A 11 -12.09 -6.82 19.99
N LYS A 12 -13.30 -7.01 19.43
CA LYS A 12 -14.11 -8.22 19.71
C LYS A 12 -13.38 -9.51 19.33
N LYS A 13 -12.70 -9.52 18.16
CA LYS A 13 -11.92 -10.69 17.73
C LYS A 13 -10.78 -11.01 18.69
N LEU A 14 -10.08 -9.95 19.17
CA LEU A 14 -9.00 -10.09 20.17
C LEU A 14 -9.52 -10.61 21.50
N GLU A 15 -10.65 -10.10 22.00
CA GLU A 15 -11.29 -10.56 23.23
C GLU A 15 -11.74 -12.03 23.14
N ASN A 16 -12.20 -12.45 21.97
CA ASN A 16 -12.62 -13.83 21.72
C ASN A 16 -11.44 -14.78 21.42
N ASN A 17 -10.21 -14.30 21.37
CA ASN A 17 -9.01 -15.03 20.97
C ASN A 17 -9.19 -15.74 19.60
N GLU A 18 -9.79 -15.03 18.62
CA GLU A 18 -9.94 -15.57 17.27
C GLU A 18 -8.56 -15.75 16.62
N ASP A 19 -8.40 -16.81 15.83
CA ASP A 19 -7.14 -17.13 15.18
C ASP A 19 -6.87 -16.11 14.04
N MET A 20 -5.86 -15.26 14.23
CA MET A 20 -5.40 -14.25 13.27
C MET A 20 -3.97 -13.83 13.58
N VAL A 21 -3.29 -13.29 12.60
CA VAL A 21 -1.98 -12.67 12.76
C VAL A 21 -2.09 -11.17 12.52
N LEU A 22 -1.62 -10.40 13.50
CA LEU A 22 -1.56 -8.94 13.40
C LEU A 22 -0.19 -8.48 12.92
N ILE A 23 -0.17 -7.51 12.01
CA ILE A 23 1.05 -6.95 11.44
C ILE A 23 1.03 -5.43 11.54
N ASP A 24 1.97 -4.87 12.28
CA ASP A 24 2.26 -3.45 12.35
C ASP A 24 3.11 -3.04 11.15
N CYS A 25 2.59 -2.15 10.31
CA CYS A 25 3.26 -1.61 9.14
C CYS A 25 3.43 -0.09 9.24
N ARG A 26 3.52 0.45 10.47
CA ARG A 26 3.74 1.89 10.67
C ARG A 26 5.01 2.36 9.99
N PHE A 27 4.89 3.44 9.23
CA PHE A 27 5.95 3.94 8.37
C PHE A 27 5.89 5.46 8.28
N ASN A 28 7.05 6.10 8.13
CA ASN A 28 7.13 7.51 7.81
C ASN A 28 8.25 7.74 6.78
N LEU A 29 7.91 8.32 5.63
CA LEU A 29 8.85 8.53 4.53
C LEU A 29 10.05 9.42 4.92
N LEU A 30 9.86 10.36 5.84
CA LEU A 30 10.88 11.32 6.29
C LEU A 30 11.69 10.81 7.49
N ASP A 31 11.21 9.76 8.16
CA ASP A 31 11.85 9.16 9.33
C ASP A 31 11.76 7.64 9.25
N ARG A 32 12.73 7.04 8.60
CA ARG A 32 12.76 5.60 8.31
C ARG A 32 12.81 4.69 9.55
N GLU A 33 13.22 5.22 10.70
CA GLU A 33 13.24 4.46 11.97
C GLU A 33 11.95 4.65 12.78
N TYR A 34 11.00 5.45 12.28
CA TYR A 34 9.75 5.75 12.98
C TYR A 34 8.96 4.47 13.34
N GLY A 35 8.70 3.60 12.38
CA GLY A 35 7.92 2.39 12.60
C GLY A 35 8.51 1.49 13.69
N ALA A 36 9.82 1.27 13.65
CA ALA A 36 10.52 0.46 14.64
C ALA A 36 10.49 1.08 16.06
N ARG A 37 10.54 2.43 16.17
CA ARG A 37 10.41 3.11 17.47
C ARG A 37 8.98 3.04 17.99
N ALA A 38 8.01 3.41 17.16
CA ALA A 38 6.59 3.40 17.51
C ALA A 38 6.12 2.01 17.94
N TYR A 39 6.58 0.95 17.26
CA TYR A 39 6.28 -0.43 17.64
C TYR A 39 6.81 -0.78 19.03
N LYS A 40 8.04 -0.39 19.37
CA LYS A 40 8.64 -0.63 20.69
C LYS A 40 7.96 0.17 21.81
N GLU A 41 7.48 1.37 21.50
CA GLU A 41 6.75 2.23 22.44
C GLU A 41 5.36 1.66 22.74
N GLY A 42 4.72 1.05 21.74
CA GLY A 42 3.44 0.38 21.90
C GLY A 42 2.85 -0.10 20.58
N HIS A 43 2.31 -1.30 20.59
CA HIS A 43 1.65 -1.95 19.46
C HIS A 43 0.40 -2.73 19.93
N ILE A 44 -0.46 -3.15 19.00
CA ILE A 44 -1.62 -3.98 19.32
C ILE A 44 -1.12 -5.35 19.79
N LYS A 45 -1.71 -5.86 20.86
CA LYS A 45 -1.27 -7.09 21.52
C LYS A 45 -1.02 -8.24 20.55
N GLY A 46 0.19 -8.81 20.62
CA GLY A 46 0.61 -9.94 19.80
C GLY A 46 0.92 -9.61 18.35
N ALA A 47 0.93 -8.32 17.94
CA ALA A 47 1.28 -7.93 16.58
C ALA A 47 2.78 -8.10 16.31
N TYR A 48 3.11 -8.63 15.13
CA TYR A 48 4.45 -8.57 14.56
C TYR A 48 4.66 -7.25 13.83
N ILE A 49 5.92 -6.88 13.57
CA ILE A 49 6.27 -5.73 12.75
C ILE A 49 6.80 -6.17 11.39
N LEU A 50 6.37 -5.48 10.32
CA LEU A 50 7.05 -5.47 9.01
C LEU A 50 7.42 -4.03 8.64
N ASP A 51 8.71 -3.80 8.49
CA ASP A 51 9.28 -2.52 8.08
C ASP A 51 9.11 -2.34 6.57
N VAL A 52 8.49 -1.23 6.15
CA VAL A 52 8.20 -0.97 4.73
C VAL A 52 9.47 -0.92 3.88
N ASP A 53 10.55 -0.36 4.40
CA ASP A 53 11.81 -0.25 3.66
C ASP A 53 12.62 -1.57 3.66
N LYS A 54 12.62 -2.30 4.78
CA LYS A 54 13.50 -3.46 4.98
C LYS A 54 12.84 -4.80 4.66
N ASP A 55 11.51 -4.87 4.81
CA ASP A 55 10.76 -6.12 4.70
C ASP A 55 9.82 -6.13 3.50
N LEU A 56 9.23 -4.96 3.16
CA LEU A 56 8.30 -4.81 2.05
C LEU A 56 8.92 -4.17 0.81
N SER A 57 10.24 -3.93 0.83
CA SER A 57 10.96 -3.37 -0.31
C SER A 57 12.24 -4.15 -0.57
N ALA A 58 12.55 -4.36 -1.85
CA ALA A 58 13.84 -4.87 -2.28
C ALA A 58 14.92 -3.77 -2.20
N PRO A 59 16.21 -4.12 -2.20
CA PRO A 59 17.30 -3.16 -2.27
C PRO A 59 17.17 -2.23 -3.48
N ILE A 60 17.49 -0.94 -3.27
CA ILE A 60 17.52 0.06 -4.34
C ILE A 60 18.67 -0.26 -5.29
N THR A 61 18.37 -0.28 -6.59
CA THR A 61 19.34 -0.46 -7.67
C THR A 61 19.31 0.73 -8.62
N GLU A 62 19.98 0.67 -9.76
CA GLU A 62 19.93 1.70 -10.79
C GLU A 62 18.50 1.93 -11.30
N HIS A 63 17.74 0.85 -11.46
CA HIS A 63 16.34 0.83 -11.87
C HIS A 63 15.48 0.13 -10.81
N GLY A 64 14.15 0.26 -10.95
CA GLY A 64 13.17 -0.34 -10.02
C GLY A 64 12.61 0.63 -8.98
N GLY A 65 13.15 1.86 -8.90
CA GLY A 65 12.66 2.92 -8.03
C GLY A 65 13.15 2.82 -6.56
N PHE A 66 12.58 3.62 -5.67
CA PHE A 66 13.05 3.76 -4.29
C PHE A 66 12.44 2.75 -3.31
N ASN A 67 11.30 2.17 -3.65
CA ASN A 67 10.68 1.12 -2.84
C ASN A 67 10.19 -0.02 -3.75
N PRO A 68 11.12 -0.72 -4.47
CA PRO A 68 10.76 -1.88 -5.29
C PRO A 68 10.00 -2.90 -4.43
N LEU A 69 9.17 -3.74 -5.04
CA LEU A 69 8.51 -4.81 -4.29
C LEU A 69 9.56 -5.77 -3.72
N ALA A 70 9.32 -6.25 -2.51
CA ALA A 70 10.15 -7.29 -1.91
C ALA A 70 10.12 -8.57 -2.76
N ASP A 71 11.21 -9.34 -2.71
CA ASP A 71 11.21 -10.67 -3.32
C ASP A 71 10.12 -11.55 -2.67
N PRO A 72 9.20 -12.14 -3.44
CA PRO A 72 8.09 -12.92 -2.87
C PRO A 72 8.54 -14.10 -2.01
N LYS A 73 9.68 -14.71 -2.30
CA LYS A 73 10.22 -15.85 -1.52
C LYS A 73 10.79 -15.37 -0.19
N GLU A 74 11.48 -14.21 -0.20
CA GLU A 74 12.01 -13.62 1.04
C GLU A 74 10.88 -13.16 1.95
N LEU A 75 9.86 -12.50 1.37
CA LEU A 75 8.69 -12.08 2.13
C LEU A 75 7.91 -13.29 2.68
N ALA A 76 7.69 -14.33 1.87
CA ALA A 76 7.06 -15.57 2.33
C ALA A 76 7.80 -16.20 3.50
N ALA A 77 9.13 -16.28 3.43
CA ALA A 77 9.94 -16.84 4.52
C ALA A 77 9.86 -16.03 5.82
N LYS A 78 9.64 -14.71 5.76
CA LYS A 78 9.38 -13.86 6.94
C LYS A 78 8.00 -14.12 7.51
N LEU A 79 6.97 -14.18 6.67
CA LEU A 79 5.58 -14.45 7.05
C LEU A 79 5.41 -15.85 7.68
N GLU A 80 6.08 -16.87 7.15
CA GLU A 80 6.09 -18.23 7.71
C GLU A 80 6.60 -18.25 9.17
N LYS A 81 7.62 -17.42 9.49
CA LYS A 81 8.12 -17.28 10.87
C LYS A 81 7.12 -16.63 11.82
N MET A 82 6.13 -15.92 11.29
CA MET A 82 5.00 -15.37 12.05
C MET A 82 3.84 -16.35 12.15
N GLY A 83 3.98 -17.56 11.62
CA GLY A 83 2.93 -18.58 11.61
C GLY A 83 1.88 -18.37 10.53
N ILE A 84 2.24 -17.73 9.41
CA ILE A 84 1.34 -17.45 8.29
C ILE A 84 1.48 -18.51 7.19
N ASP A 85 0.36 -18.94 6.66
CA ASP A 85 0.20 -19.69 5.43
C ASP A 85 -0.86 -19.02 4.51
N ASN A 86 -1.19 -19.63 3.38
CA ASN A 86 -2.16 -19.07 2.43
C ASN A 86 -3.59 -18.92 3.00
N ASN A 87 -3.93 -19.60 4.10
CA ASN A 87 -5.27 -19.58 4.71
C ASN A 87 -5.34 -18.71 5.97
N THR A 88 -4.21 -18.31 6.52
CA THR A 88 -4.15 -17.49 7.73
C THR A 88 -4.87 -16.17 7.54
N TYR A 89 -5.75 -15.80 8.46
CA TYR A 89 -6.36 -14.47 8.48
C TYR A 89 -5.34 -13.47 9.02
N ILE A 90 -5.10 -12.43 8.24
CA ILE A 90 -4.11 -11.39 8.56
C ILE A 90 -4.86 -10.06 8.75
N VAL A 91 -4.52 -9.33 9.81
CA VAL A 91 -4.94 -7.95 9.96
C VAL A 91 -3.68 -7.08 10.06
N THR A 92 -3.56 -6.11 9.16
CA THR A 92 -2.44 -5.17 9.16
C THR A 92 -2.92 -3.77 9.56
N TYR A 93 -2.01 -2.94 10.09
CA TYR A 93 -2.35 -1.59 10.53
C TYR A 93 -1.15 -0.64 10.49
N ASP A 94 -1.46 0.67 10.54
CA ASP A 94 -0.50 1.76 10.72
C ASP A 94 -1.12 2.90 11.57
N GLU A 95 -0.73 4.14 11.32
CA GLU A 95 -1.32 5.33 11.93
C GLU A 95 -2.66 5.79 11.26
N GLY A 96 -3.18 5.02 10.30
CA GLY A 96 -4.44 5.30 9.61
C GLY A 96 -4.27 5.87 8.19
N ASP A 97 -3.06 6.22 7.76
CA ASP A 97 -2.78 6.75 6.43
C ASP A 97 -2.66 5.66 5.34
N LEU A 98 -2.72 4.40 5.73
CA LEU A 98 -2.77 3.21 4.89
C LEU A 98 -1.52 2.94 4.04
N ASN A 99 -0.45 3.70 4.17
CA ASN A 99 0.73 3.58 3.31
C ASN A 99 1.41 2.20 3.44
N GLY A 100 1.76 1.79 4.66
CA GLY A 100 2.37 0.49 4.92
C GLY A 100 1.43 -0.69 4.65
N PRO A 101 0.23 -0.69 5.27
CA PRO A 101 -0.76 -1.76 5.10
C PRO A 101 -1.16 -2.00 3.65
N SER A 102 -1.44 -0.96 2.87
CA SER A 102 -1.85 -1.16 1.48
C SER A 102 -0.75 -1.76 0.62
N LYS A 103 0.53 -1.39 0.87
CA LYS A 103 1.67 -2.01 0.20
C LYS A 103 1.80 -3.48 0.57
N LEU A 104 1.64 -3.84 1.84
CA LEU A 104 1.64 -5.25 2.27
C LEU A 104 0.49 -6.01 1.62
N ILE A 105 -0.75 -5.50 1.70
CA ILE A 105 -1.93 -6.16 1.10
C ILE A 105 -1.72 -6.40 -0.39
N TYR A 106 -1.19 -5.42 -1.11
CA TYR A 106 -0.93 -5.56 -2.53
C TYR A 106 0.06 -6.70 -2.83
N GLN A 107 1.15 -6.80 -2.06
CA GLN A 107 2.14 -7.87 -2.20
C GLN A 107 1.58 -9.23 -1.79
N LEU A 108 0.78 -9.31 -0.71
CA LEU A 108 0.12 -10.55 -0.32
C LEU A 108 -0.82 -11.07 -1.42
N MET A 109 -1.61 -10.18 -2.02
CA MET A 109 -2.52 -10.53 -3.11
C MET A 109 -1.75 -10.99 -4.36
N TYR A 110 -0.67 -10.29 -4.70
CA TYR A 110 0.25 -10.71 -5.76
C TYR A 110 0.80 -12.12 -5.51
N MET A 111 1.07 -12.48 -4.25
CA MET A 111 1.56 -13.81 -3.85
C MET A 111 0.45 -14.88 -3.71
N GLY A 112 -0.82 -14.53 -3.97
CA GLY A 112 -1.96 -15.44 -3.84
C GLY A 112 -2.55 -15.53 -2.42
N ILE A 113 -2.15 -14.66 -1.48
CA ILE A 113 -2.67 -14.60 -0.10
C ILE A 113 -3.78 -13.54 -0.06
N LYS A 114 -5.04 -13.99 0.09
CA LYS A 114 -6.22 -13.13 -0.08
C LYS A 114 -6.98 -12.83 1.22
N ASN A 115 -6.70 -13.58 2.29
CA ASN A 115 -7.41 -13.48 3.56
C ASN A 115 -6.76 -12.41 4.45
N VAL A 116 -6.86 -11.14 4.04
CA VAL A 116 -6.21 -10.02 4.70
C VAL A 116 -7.13 -8.81 4.75
N ASP A 117 -7.15 -8.14 5.90
CA ASP A 117 -7.80 -6.85 6.12
C ASP A 117 -6.81 -5.83 6.69
N VAL A 118 -7.10 -4.55 6.51
CA VAL A 118 -6.44 -3.45 7.22
C VAL A 118 -7.38 -2.89 8.28
N LEU A 119 -6.85 -2.54 9.42
CA LEU A 119 -7.56 -1.84 10.48
C LEU A 119 -7.93 -0.43 10.02
N ASP A 120 -9.23 -0.21 9.82
CA ASP A 120 -9.76 1.07 9.37
C ASP A 120 -9.52 2.15 10.43
N GLY A 121 -8.80 3.20 10.06
CA GLY A 121 -8.36 4.27 10.95
C GLY A 121 -7.13 3.93 11.81
N GLY A 122 -6.54 2.75 11.67
CA GLY A 122 -5.27 2.38 12.31
C GLY A 122 -5.27 2.51 13.84
N ILE A 123 -4.11 2.83 14.40
CA ILE A 123 -3.92 3.03 15.85
C ILE A 123 -4.87 4.10 16.44
N PRO A 124 -5.09 5.26 15.81
CA PRO A 124 -6.05 6.25 16.33
C PRO A 124 -7.45 5.69 16.54
N ALA A 125 -8.01 4.98 15.55
CA ALA A 125 -9.33 4.36 15.67
C ALA A 125 -9.36 3.25 16.73
N PHE A 126 -8.30 2.45 16.82
CA PHE A 126 -8.19 1.41 17.81
C PHE A 126 -8.22 1.95 19.25
N LEU A 127 -7.44 3.00 19.52
CA LEU A 127 -7.41 3.67 20.83
C LEU A 127 -8.74 4.38 21.13
N HIS A 128 -9.34 5.05 20.13
CA HIS A 128 -10.64 5.70 20.27
C HIS A 128 -11.75 4.71 20.63
N ALA A 129 -11.72 3.51 20.07
CA ALA A 129 -12.64 2.41 20.39
C ALA A 129 -12.38 1.75 21.74
N GLY A 130 -11.37 2.18 22.51
CA GLY A 130 -11.02 1.65 23.84
C GLY A 130 -9.96 0.54 23.82
N GLY A 131 -9.34 0.27 22.66
CA GLY A 131 -8.22 -0.64 22.55
C GLY A 131 -7.00 -0.18 23.36
N LYS A 132 -6.11 -1.11 23.70
CA LYS A 132 -4.91 -0.84 24.47
C LYS A 132 -3.69 -1.38 23.75
N LEU A 133 -2.60 -0.64 23.81
CA LEU A 133 -1.31 -1.05 23.30
C LEU A 133 -0.49 -1.75 24.39
N GLU A 134 0.42 -2.62 23.97
CA GLU A 134 1.44 -3.23 24.79
C GLU A 134 2.81 -3.05 24.14
N SER A 135 3.88 -3.34 24.89
CA SER A 135 5.26 -3.28 24.39
C SER A 135 5.96 -4.62 24.42
N GLU A 136 5.25 -5.70 24.75
CA GLU A 136 5.79 -7.05 24.78
C GLU A 136 5.90 -7.61 23.36
N ILE A 137 7.13 -7.81 22.88
CA ILE A 137 7.39 -8.29 21.52
C ILE A 137 7.05 -9.79 21.46
N PRO A 138 6.17 -10.23 20.55
CA PRO A 138 5.82 -11.63 20.44
C PRO A 138 7.03 -12.46 20.00
N GLU A 139 7.18 -13.64 20.57
CA GLU A 139 8.17 -14.61 20.10
C GLU A 139 7.81 -15.11 18.68
N ALA A 140 8.85 -15.52 17.93
CA ALA A 140 8.63 -16.13 16.63
C ALA A 140 7.73 -17.38 16.78
N ASN A 141 6.72 -17.46 15.94
CA ASN A 141 5.80 -18.62 15.96
C ASN A 141 6.43 -19.78 15.18
N HIS A 142 7.01 -20.74 15.90
CA HIS A 142 7.62 -21.93 15.31
C HIS A 142 6.52 -22.93 14.87
N THR A 143 5.92 -22.67 13.72
CA THR A 143 4.96 -23.57 13.08
C THR A 143 5.55 -24.19 11.82
N ASP A 144 4.99 -25.32 11.39
CA ASP A 144 5.31 -25.95 10.10
C ASP A 144 4.53 -25.35 8.93
N LYS A 145 3.87 -24.18 9.15
CA LYS A 145 3.11 -23.47 8.11
C LYS A 145 4.01 -23.04 6.97
N LYS A 146 3.54 -23.24 5.74
CA LYS A 146 4.26 -22.89 4.51
C LYS A 146 3.34 -22.11 3.58
N ILE A 147 3.93 -21.15 2.89
CA ILE A 147 3.28 -20.36 1.86
C ILE A 147 3.60 -20.98 0.50
N THR A 148 2.56 -21.36 -0.21
CA THR A 148 2.65 -21.70 -1.64
C THR A 148 2.44 -20.42 -2.45
N LEU A 149 3.46 -20.00 -3.19
CA LEU A 149 3.38 -18.82 -4.05
C LEU A 149 2.53 -19.13 -5.29
N ASP A 150 1.53 -18.27 -5.54
CA ASP A 150 0.69 -18.24 -6.73
C ASP A 150 0.68 -16.79 -7.25
N LEU A 151 1.70 -16.45 -8.03
CA LEU A 151 1.96 -15.06 -8.44
C LEU A 151 0.98 -14.61 -9.53
N ASP A 152 0.25 -13.55 -9.26
CA ASP A 152 -0.63 -12.89 -10.23
C ASP A 152 0.17 -11.84 -11.03
N GLU A 153 0.85 -12.29 -12.07
CA GLU A 153 1.71 -11.43 -12.92
C GLU A 153 0.92 -10.30 -13.62
N ASP A 154 -0.41 -10.43 -13.71
CA ASP A 154 -1.26 -9.38 -14.28
C ASP A 154 -1.43 -8.15 -13.38
N MET A 155 -1.08 -8.25 -12.10
CA MET A 155 -1.16 -7.12 -11.17
C MET A 155 -0.05 -6.09 -11.37
N ILE A 156 1.13 -6.50 -11.88
CA ILE A 156 2.36 -5.69 -11.89
C ILE A 156 2.78 -5.39 -13.32
N VAL A 157 3.22 -4.16 -13.56
CA VAL A 157 3.81 -3.74 -14.84
C VAL A 157 5.13 -3.02 -14.61
N ASP A 158 6.00 -3.08 -15.60
CA ASP A 158 7.29 -2.42 -15.62
C ASP A 158 7.28 -1.10 -16.43
N MET A 159 8.44 -0.47 -16.50
CA MET A 159 8.64 0.78 -17.21
C MET A 159 8.35 0.65 -18.72
N GLU A 160 8.78 -0.44 -19.35
CA GLU A 160 8.57 -0.66 -20.79
C GLU A 160 7.08 -0.85 -21.10
N TYR A 161 6.35 -1.53 -20.23
CA TYR A 161 4.91 -1.69 -20.35
C TYR A 161 4.18 -0.37 -20.30
N VAL A 162 4.54 0.50 -19.33
CA VAL A 162 3.96 1.86 -19.19
C VAL A 162 4.34 2.72 -20.40
N LYS A 163 5.59 2.69 -20.84
CA LYS A 163 6.09 3.46 -21.98
C LYS A 163 5.37 3.13 -23.27
N ALA A 164 5.07 1.87 -23.50
CA ALA A 164 4.33 1.41 -24.68
C ALA A 164 2.84 1.88 -24.68
N ARG A 165 2.34 2.37 -23.54
CA ARG A 165 0.94 2.82 -23.35
C ARG A 165 0.79 4.32 -23.19
N LEU A 166 1.86 5.08 -23.33
CA LEU A 166 1.77 6.53 -23.35
C LEU A 166 0.82 6.97 -24.47
N TYR A 167 -0.14 7.83 -24.11
CA TYR A 167 -1.16 8.36 -25.04
C TYR A 167 -2.07 7.32 -25.70
N ASP A 168 -2.04 6.05 -25.25
CA ASP A 168 -3.01 5.05 -25.71
C ASP A 168 -4.42 5.43 -25.24
N PRO A 169 -5.40 5.60 -26.16
CA PRO A 169 -6.76 5.98 -25.80
C PRO A 169 -7.48 4.91 -24.94
N ASN A 170 -6.97 3.68 -24.89
CA ASN A 170 -7.52 2.57 -24.11
C ASN A 170 -6.82 2.38 -22.77
N THR A 171 -5.88 3.23 -22.39
CA THR A 171 -5.16 3.16 -21.12
C THR A 171 -5.30 4.47 -20.35
N ILE A 172 -5.43 4.38 -19.04
CA ILE A 172 -5.38 5.49 -18.10
C ILE A 172 -4.21 5.25 -17.15
N ILE A 173 -3.20 6.09 -17.21
CA ILE A 173 -2.09 6.09 -16.24
C ILE A 173 -2.44 7.08 -15.13
N ILE A 174 -2.28 6.67 -13.88
CA ILE A 174 -2.60 7.46 -12.69
C ILE A 174 -1.31 7.79 -11.95
N ASP A 175 -1.15 9.05 -11.55
CA ASP A 175 -0.14 9.50 -10.58
C ASP A 175 -0.81 9.83 -9.25
N SER A 176 -0.46 9.10 -8.19
CA SER A 176 -1.06 9.23 -6.86
C SER A 176 -0.34 10.25 -5.97
N ARG A 177 0.66 11.01 -6.46
CA ARG A 177 1.36 12.06 -5.71
C ARG A 177 0.51 13.32 -5.58
N SER A 178 0.95 14.23 -4.67
CA SER A 178 0.31 15.55 -4.58
C SER A 178 0.36 16.31 -5.90
N ASN A 179 -0.62 17.19 -6.10
CA ASN A 179 -0.76 17.93 -7.35
C ASN A 179 0.46 18.80 -7.65
N GLU A 180 1.11 19.38 -6.63
CA GLU A 180 2.32 20.18 -6.80
C GLU A 180 3.51 19.33 -7.29
N ARG A 181 3.62 18.10 -6.81
CA ARG A 181 4.66 17.17 -7.28
C ARG A 181 4.37 16.70 -8.70
N TYR A 182 3.11 16.36 -9.00
CA TYR A 182 2.66 15.99 -10.33
C TYR A 182 2.95 17.09 -11.35
N GLN A 183 2.59 18.33 -11.04
CA GLN A 183 2.85 19.48 -11.92
C GLN A 183 4.34 19.84 -12.06
N GLY A 184 5.22 19.29 -11.25
CA GLY A 184 6.63 19.65 -11.23
C GLY A 184 6.95 20.98 -10.57
N ILE A 185 6.02 21.54 -9.78
CA ILE A 185 6.22 22.78 -9.01
C ILE A 185 7.22 22.52 -7.87
N VAL A 186 7.13 21.36 -7.23
CA VAL A 186 7.99 20.93 -6.13
C VAL A 186 8.34 19.46 -6.28
N GLU A 187 9.59 19.09 -5.99
CA GLU A 187 9.99 17.68 -5.88
C GLU A 187 11.09 17.54 -4.81
N PRO A 188 10.72 17.18 -3.57
CA PRO A 188 11.67 17.09 -2.46
C PRO A 188 12.48 15.80 -2.45
N ALA A 189 12.06 14.77 -3.20
CA ALA A 189 12.61 13.41 -3.08
C ALA A 189 13.49 12.99 -4.27
N TYR A 190 13.31 13.58 -5.46
CA TYR A 190 13.93 13.13 -6.70
C TYR A 190 14.67 14.25 -7.42
N CYS A 191 15.63 13.87 -8.28
CA CYS A 191 16.44 14.83 -9.04
C CYS A 191 15.71 15.46 -10.26
N LYS A 192 14.53 14.94 -10.62
CA LYS A 192 13.70 15.47 -11.70
C LYS A 192 12.28 15.70 -11.18
N ALA A 193 11.63 16.78 -11.63
CA ALA A 193 10.27 17.16 -11.26
C ALA A 193 9.31 17.00 -12.44
N GLY A 194 8.05 16.70 -12.15
CA GLY A 194 7.01 16.47 -13.15
C GLY A 194 6.37 15.09 -13.03
N HIS A 195 5.79 14.58 -14.12
CA HIS A 195 5.06 13.31 -14.15
C HIS A 195 5.32 12.52 -15.44
N ILE A 196 4.93 11.25 -15.42
CA ILE A 196 4.91 10.38 -16.61
C ILE A 196 3.91 10.96 -17.61
N PRO A 197 4.29 11.13 -18.91
CA PRO A 197 3.39 11.69 -19.91
C PRO A 197 2.04 10.97 -19.97
N SER A 198 0.97 11.71 -20.22
CA SER A 198 -0.44 11.25 -20.23
C SER A 198 -0.99 10.72 -18.90
N ALA A 199 -0.22 10.76 -17.81
CA ALA A 199 -0.73 10.40 -16.50
C ALA A 199 -1.73 11.45 -15.99
N LYS A 200 -2.79 10.98 -15.32
CA LYS A 200 -3.78 11.81 -14.61
C LYS A 200 -3.49 11.82 -13.12
N ASN A 201 -3.64 12.96 -12.48
CA ASN A 201 -3.41 13.07 -11.03
C ASN A 201 -4.64 12.66 -10.23
N TYR A 202 -4.46 11.67 -9.35
CA TYR A 202 -5.42 11.25 -8.32
C TYR A 202 -4.68 11.15 -7.00
N PHE A 203 -4.54 12.26 -6.30
CA PHE A 203 -3.77 12.33 -5.06
C PHE A 203 -4.37 11.41 -3.99
N PHE A 204 -3.57 10.46 -3.51
CA PHE A 204 -4.04 9.45 -2.55
C PHE A 204 -4.60 10.04 -1.25
N ASN A 205 -4.08 11.20 -0.81
CA ASN A 205 -4.54 11.81 0.43
C ASN A 205 -5.90 12.51 0.31
N ASP A 206 -6.36 12.80 -0.92
CA ASP A 206 -7.69 13.40 -1.14
C ASP A 206 -8.84 12.47 -0.73
N ILE A 207 -8.59 11.17 -0.69
CA ILE A 207 -9.58 10.15 -0.33
C ILE A 207 -9.51 9.75 1.15
N LEU A 208 -8.56 10.28 1.92
CA LEU A 208 -8.40 9.99 3.34
C LEU A 208 -9.11 11.04 4.20
N ASN A 209 -9.52 10.62 5.39
CA ASN A 209 -10.00 11.52 6.43
C ASN A 209 -8.84 12.33 7.04
N ASP A 210 -9.11 13.53 7.52
CA ASP A 210 -8.12 14.34 8.25
C ASP A 210 -7.87 13.81 9.67
N ASN A 211 -8.86 13.09 10.23
CA ASN A 211 -8.80 12.42 11.53
C ASN A 211 -9.19 10.96 11.35
N PHE A 212 -8.28 10.06 11.67
CA PHE A 212 -8.45 8.63 11.46
C PHE A 212 -9.24 7.89 12.57
N GLU A 213 -9.65 8.56 13.64
CA GLU A 213 -10.45 7.95 14.72
C GLU A 213 -11.75 7.31 14.24
N ASN A 214 -12.30 7.79 13.12
CA ASN A 214 -13.54 7.32 12.52
C ASN A 214 -13.35 6.55 11.20
N GLY A 215 -12.12 6.11 10.92
CA GLY A 215 -11.75 5.41 9.70
C GLY A 215 -10.74 6.16 8.85
N SER A 216 -10.04 5.42 8.00
CA SER A 216 -9.00 5.96 7.13
C SER A 216 -9.58 6.67 5.92
N TYR A 217 -10.50 6.00 5.22
CA TYR A 217 -11.11 6.57 4.03
C TYR A 217 -12.29 7.48 4.35
N LYS A 218 -12.50 8.47 3.50
CA LYS A 218 -13.78 9.17 3.38
C LYS A 218 -14.91 8.18 3.04
N ASP A 219 -16.15 8.62 3.17
CA ASP A 219 -17.29 7.73 2.96
C ASP A 219 -17.37 7.16 1.51
N SER A 220 -18.13 6.11 1.36
CA SER A 220 -18.24 5.38 0.09
C SER A 220 -18.85 6.22 -1.06
N GLU A 221 -19.69 7.21 -0.75
CA GLU A 221 -20.27 8.12 -1.76
C GLU A 221 -19.21 9.08 -2.29
N PHE A 222 -18.39 9.63 -1.40
CA PHE A 222 -17.24 10.45 -1.78
C PHE A 222 -16.25 9.66 -2.65
N LEU A 223 -15.86 8.46 -2.23
CA LEU A 223 -14.94 7.62 -3.01
C LEU A 223 -15.52 7.29 -4.39
N LYS A 224 -16.80 6.98 -4.48
CA LYS A 224 -17.47 6.66 -5.73
C LYS A 224 -17.50 7.85 -6.70
N GLU A 225 -17.75 9.06 -6.19
CA GLU A 225 -17.72 10.27 -7.01
C GLU A 225 -16.29 10.63 -7.42
N HIS A 226 -15.30 10.50 -6.49
CA HIS A 226 -13.89 10.76 -6.77
C HIS A 226 -13.35 9.86 -7.89
N PHE A 227 -13.68 8.57 -7.86
CA PHE A 227 -13.22 7.58 -8.84
C PHE A 227 -14.22 7.30 -9.97
N LYS A 228 -15.27 8.09 -10.13
CA LYS A 228 -16.36 7.81 -11.09
C LYS A 228 -15.88 7.52 -12.52
N ASP A 229 -14.87 8.25 -12.99
CA ASP A 229 -14.32 8.08 -14.34
C ASP A 229 -13.52 6.77 -14.47
N LEU A 230 -12.94 6.27 -13.37
CA LEU A 230 -12.23 4.99 -13.30
C LEU A 230 -13.20 3.82 -13.07
N ILE A 231 -14.30 4.04 -12.37
CA ILE A 231 -15.35 3.02 -12.10
C ILE A 231 -16.16 2.75 -13.37
N SER A 232 -16.38 3.78 -14.20
CA SER A 232 -17.28 3.70 -15.37
C SER A 232 -16.57 3.40 -16.68
N THR A 233 -15.28 3.08 -16.66
CA THR A 233 -14.48 2.85 -17.87
C THR A 233 -14.16 1.36 -18.06
N ASP A 234 -14.06 0.94 -19.33
CA ASP A 234 -13.51 -0.36 -19.73
C ASP A 234 -12.02 -0.29 -20.09
N LYS A 235 -11.36 0.88 -19.87
CA LYS A 235 -9.95 1.07 -20.17
C LYS A 235 -9.06 0.37 -19.14
N GLU A 236 -7.87 -0.01 -19.58
CA GLU A 236 -6.83 -0.45 -18.66
C GLU A 236 -6.39 0.68 -17.74
N ILE A 237 -6.32 0.41 -16.44
CA ILE A 237 -5.86 1.39 -15.46
C ILE A 237 -4.50 0.95 -14.91
N ILE A 238 -3.52 1.86 -14.96
CA ILE A 238 -2.19 1.66 -14.40
C ILE A 238 -1.96 2.70 -13.32
N LEU A 239 -1.76 2.27 -12.09
CA LEU A 239 -1.47 3.15 -10.97
C LEU A 239 0.05 3.34 -10.81
N SER A 240 0.46 4.57 -10.58
CA SER A 240 1.83 4.93 -10.20
C SER A 240 1.82 6.02 -9.12
N CYS A 241 2.97 6.30 -8.55
CA CYS A 241 3.17 7.41 -7.63
C CYS A 241 4.63 7.88 -7.65
N GLY A 242 5.24 8.13 -6.52
CA GLY A 242 6.67 8.39 -6.39
C GLY A 242 7.51 7.13 -6.45
N SER A 243 7.19 6.15 -5.60
CA SER A 243 7.98 4.94 -5.38
C SER A 243 7.14 3.67 -5.10
N GLY A 244 5.88 3.63 -5.56
CA GLY A 244 5.04 2.44 -5.45
C GLY A 244 4.35 2.21 -4.08
N ILE A 245 4.37 3.21 -3.17
CA ILE A 245 3.67 3.11 -1.88
C ILE A 245 2.27 3.74 -1.99
N ALA A 246 2.17 5.03 -2.28
CA ALA A 246 0.90 5.75 -2.36
C ALA A 246 -0.06 5.22 -3.45
N ALA A 247 0.47 4.63 -4.52
CA ALA A 247 -0.32 3.94 -5.53
C ALA A 247 -1.11 2.75 -4.94
N CYS A 248 -0.57 2.08 -3.93
CA CYS A 248 -1.26 0.99 -3.23
C CYS A 248 -2.46 1.48 -2.42
N VAL A 249 -2.44 2.72 -1.90
CA VAL A 249 -3.60 3.31 -1.20
C VAL A 249 -4.76 3.51 -2.18
N ASN A 250 -4.52 4.08 -3.36
CA ASN A 250 -5.53 4.17 -4.41
C ASN A 250 -5.99 2.80 -4.90
N SER A 251 -5.07 1.82 -5.00
CA SER A 251 -5.39 0.43 -5.35
C SER A 251 -6.39 -0.17 -4.36
N LEU A 252 -6.14 -0.05 -3.06
CA LEU A 252 -7.02 -0.57 -2.02
C LEU A 252 -8.41 0.11 -2.07
N ALA A 253 -8.48 1.42 -2.37
CA ALA A 253 -9.74 2.14 -2.56
C ALA A 253 -10.51 1.67 -3.81
N LEU A 254 -9.85 1.50 -4.96
CA LEU A 254 -10.48 1.02 -6.20
C LEU A 254 -11.01 -0.40 -6.08
N ARG A 255 -10.38 -1.25 -5.26
CA ARG A 255 -10.89 -2.60 -4.95
C ARG A 255 -12.25 -2.60 -4.24
N GLN A 256 -12.62 -1.51 -3.56
CA GLN A 256 -13.95 -1.37 -2.97
C GLN A 256 -15.06 -1.44 -4.04
N PHE A 257 -14.73 -1.08 -5.27
CA PHE A 257 -15.65 -0.99 -6.43
C PHE A 257 -15.38 -2.06 -7.48
N ASP A 258 -14.53 -3.06 -7.18
CA ASP A 258 -14.13 -4.12 -8.11
C ASP A 258 -13.53 -3.59 -9.43
N VAL A 259 -12.85 -2.45 -9.39
CA VAL A 259 -12.19 -1.86 -10.56
C VAL A 259 -10.87 -2.59 -10.84
N PRO A 260 -10.74 -3.27 -11.98
CA PRO A 260 -9.49 -3.92 -12.38
C PRO A 260 -8.41 -2.86 -12.63
N HIS A 261 -7.21 -3.10 -12.10
CA HIS A 261 -6.07 -2.19 -12.30
C HIS A 261 -4.75 -2.92 -12.08
N LYS A 262 -3.69 -2.34 -12.62
CA LYS A 262 -2.30 -2.76 -12.43
C LYS A 262 -1.54 -1.69 -11.66
N ILE A 263 -0.42 -2.05 -11.04
CA ILE A 263 0.52 -1.06 -10.47
C ILE A 263 1.85 -1.14 -11.22
N TYR A 264 2.44 0.01 -11.45
CA TYR A 264 3.84 0.19 -11.79
C TYR A 264 4.63 0.48 -10.50
N PRO A 265 5.24 -0.54 -9.85
CA PRO A 265 5.87 -0.35 -8.54
C PRO A 265 7.05 0.63 -8.57
N GLY A 266 7.86 0.61 -9.62
CA GLY A 266 8.99 1.54 -9.79
C GLY A 266 8.56 3.00 -9.85
N SER A 267 7.37 3.26 -10.42
CA SER A 267 6.73 4.56 -10.43
C SER A 267 7.63 5.67 -11.00
N PHE A 268 7.41 6.93 -10.60
CA PHE A 268 8.17 8.07 -11.11
C PHE A 268 9.66 7.99 -10.76
N SER A 269 10.02 7.43 -9.58
CA SER A 269 11.43 7.28 -9.19
C SER A 269 12.22 6.30 -10.07
N ASP A 270 11.55 5.31 -10.65
CA ASP A 270 12.13 4.43 -11.65
C ASP A 270 12.12 5.07 -13.05
N TRP A 271 10.97 5.65 -13.44
CA TRP A 271 10.80 6.30 -14.74
C TRP A 271 11.91 7.28 -15.09
N ILE A 272 12.34 8.09 -14.11
CA ILE A 272 13.37 9.13 -14.30
C ILE A 272 14.79 8.61 -14.43
N THR A 273 15.03 7.32 -14.13
CA THR A 273 16.36 6.70 -14.25
C THR A 273 16.71 6.30 -15.67
N TYR A 274 15.70 6.17 -16.54
CA TYR A 274 15.92 5.78 -17.93
C TYR A 274 16.21 7.01 -18.79
N GLU A 275 17.33 6.96 -19.48
CA GLU A 275 17.72 7.99 -20.44
C GLU A 275 16.70 8.04 -21.61
N GLY A 276 16.24 9.24 -21.95
CA GLY A 276 15.27 9.43 -23.03
C GLY A 276 13.79 9.27 -22.64
N ASN A 277 13.47 8.91 -21.40
CA ASN A 277 12.09 8.97 -20.93
C ASN A 277 11.66 10.44 -20.78
N GLU A 278 10.57 10.79 -21.46
CA GLU A 278 9.98 12.13 -21.37
C GLU A 278 9.34 12.36 -20.01
N ILE A 279 9.40 13.60 -19.54
CA ILE A 279 8.73 14.06 -18.31
C ILE A 279 7.88 15.25 -18.67
N LYS A 280 6.64 15.28 -18.20
CA LYS A 280 5.74 16.42 -18.36
C LYS A 280 5.64 17.22 -17.06
N THR A 281 5.26 18.49 -17.21
CA THR A 281 4.99 19.42 -16.12
C THR A 281 3.71 20.20 -16.41
N GLY A 282 3.11 20.75 -15.37
CA GLY A 282 1.79 21.40 -15.47
C GLY A 282 0.65 20.38 -15.43
N ASN A 283 -0.56 20.82 -15.73
CA ASN A 283 -1.73 19.94 -15.87
C ASN A 283 -1.86 19.53 -17.35
N GLU A 284 -1.90 18.25 -17.60
CA GLU A 284 -2.24 17.69 -18.92
C GLU A 284 -3.77 17.40 -19.00
#